data_66cbd7436509edfc159f197fbbb8d9b8
#
_entry.id   66cbd7436509edfc159f197fbbb8d9b8
#
_cell.length_a   1.000
_cell.length_b   1.000
_cell.length_c   1.000
_cell.angle_alpha   90.00
_cell.angle_beta   90.00
_cell.angle_gamma   90.00
#
_symmetry.space_group_name_H-M   'P 1'
#
loop_
_entity.id
_entity.type
_entity.pdbx_description
1 polymer ?
#
loop_
_entity_poly.entity_id
_entity_poly.type
_entity_poly.pdbx_seq_one_letter_code
_entity_poly.pdbx_strand_id
1 'polypeptide(L)'
;MARPRQPLEVIQMKGKKHLTKEEIEKRKSEELKAKPKQDRVKPPLYLKATQKSEFKKIAKQLLELGIMTNLDCDALARYIIAKDCYLHVVDAINSNPDYILDKEVAKIKDTYFKECRMASADLGLDISSRGKLVVPQQKEPEKEVSKGERMFGGLL
;
A
#
# COMPACT_ATOMS: atom_id res chain seq x y z
N MET A 1 22.11 15.59 -12.80
CA MET A 1 20.83 15.60 -12.04
C MET A 1 21.11 15.32 -10.57
N ALA A 2 20.57 16.14 -9.64
CA ALA A 2 20.74 15.91 -8.21
C ALA A 2 20.01 14.64 -7.77
N ARG A 3 20.64 13.83 -6.91
CA ARG A 3 20.06 12.59 -6.38
C ARG A 3 18.82 12.92 -5.53
N PRO A 4 17.70 12.20 -5.71
CA PRO A 4 16.49 12.45 -4.93
C PRO A 4 16.76 12.34 -3.43
N ARG A 5 16.04 13.17 -2.64
CA ARG A 5 16.18 13.25 -1.18
C ARG A 5 15.72 11.92 -0.57
N GLN A 6 16.54 11.28 0.25
CA GLN A 6 16.21 10.02 0.92
C GLN A 6 15.41 10.29 2.21
N PRO A 7 14.45 9.40 2.57
CA PRO A 7 13.75 9.48 3.86
C PRO A 7 14.72 9.47 5.05
N LEU A 8 14.32 10.13 6.13
CA LEU A 8 15.15 10.27 7.33
C LEU A 8 15.58 8.92 7.91
N GLU A 9 14.65 7.97 7.99
CA GLU A 9 14.91 6.63 8.52
C GLU A 9 15.97 5.88 7.72
N VAL A 10 15.95 5.99 6.38
CA VAL A 10 16.96 5.37 5.50
C VAL A 10 18.33 5.98 5.73
N ILE A 11 18.40 7.27 6.02
CA ILE A 11 19.67 7.95 6.31
C ILE A 11 20.22 7.50 7.67
N GLN A 12 19.35 7.36 8.67
CA GLN A 12 19.70 6.89 10.00
C GLN A 12 20.18 5.43 9.99
N MET A 13 19.49 4.55 9.26
CA MET A 13 19.91 3.15 9.10
C MET A 13 21.27 3.00 8.41
N LYS A 14 21.58 3.86 7.48
CA LYS A 14 22.88 3.83 6.77
C LYS A 14 24.06 4.34 7.61
N GLY A 15 23.80 5.05 8.70
CA GLY A 15 24.84 5.54 9.62
C GLY A 15 25.90 6.46 9.03
N LYS A 16 25.82 6.79 7.74
CA LYS A 16 26.86 7.51 6.98
C LYS A 16 26.79 9.03 7.06
N LYS A 17 25.73 9.61 7.64
CA LYS A 17 25.55 11.06 7.78
C LYS A 17 25.18 11.40 9.21
N HIS A 18 26.03 12.18 9.87
CA HIS A 18 25.68 12.82 11.12
C HIS A 18 24.77 14.03 10.82
N LEU A 19 23.50 13.91 11.17
CA LEU A 19 22.55 15.02 11.13
C LEU A 19 22.46 15.63 12.53
N THR A 20 22.35 16.93 12.62
CA THR A 20 22.08 17.62 13.89
C THR A 20 20.67 17.30 14.38
N LYS A 21 20.43 17.42 15.70
CA LYS A 21 19.09 17.21 16.27
C LYS A 21 18.05 18.11 15.61
N GLU A 22 18.38 19.36 15.36
CA GLU A 22 17.50 20.34 14.70
C GLU A 22 17.16 19.93 13.26
N GLU A 23 18.15 19.43 12.49
CA GLU A 23 17.91 18.92 11.13
C GLU A 23 17.02 17.67 11.13
N ILE A 24 17.17 16.80 12.13
CA ILE A 24 16.32 15.61 12.30
C ILE A 24 14.88 16.02 12.58
N GLU A 25 14.66 16.94 13.52
CA GLU A 25 13.32 17.44 13.88
C GLU A 25 12.66 18.17 12.71
N LYS A 26 13.40 19.04 12.04
CA LYS A 26 12.89 19.76 10.85
C LYS A 26 12.47 18.78 9.75
N ARG A 27 13.32 17.80 9.44
CA ARG A 27 12.99 16.76 8.43
C ARG A 27 11.80 15.92 8.85
N LYS A 28 11.72 15.50 10.10
CA LYS A 28 10.61 14.74 10.65
C LYS A 28 9.28 15.49 10.53
N SER A 29 9.29 16.79 10.83
CA SER A 29 8.10 17.63 10.66
C SER A 29 7.71 17.84 9.19
N GLU A 30 8.68 17.99 8.29
CA GLU A 30 8.44 18.10 6.84
C GLU A 30 7.88 16.79 6.27
N GLU A 31 8.43 15.64 6.65
CA GLU A 31 7.95 14.31 6.22
C GLU A 31 6.55 14.02 6.77
N LEU A 32 6.25 14.40 8.02
CA LEU A 32 4.92 14.26 8.60
C LEU A 32 3.87 15.13 7.86
N LYS A 33 4.23 16.36 7.50
CA LYS A 33 3.35 17.26 6.71
C LYS A 33 3.11 16.74 5.30
N ALA A 34 4.08 16.03 4.72
CA ALA A 34 3.98 15.47 3.38
C ALA A 34 3.22 14.13 3.32
N LYS A 35 2.93 13.49 4.47
CA LYS A 35 2.15 12.24 4.50
C LYS A 35 0.69 12.50 4.12
N PRO A 36 0.17 11.85 3.06
CA PRO A 36 -1.24 11.94 2.70
C PRO A 36 -2.11 11.38 3.83
N LYS A 37 -3.32 11.94 3.98
CA LYS A 37 -4.29 11.49 4.98
C LYS A 37 -4.86 10.11 4.64
N GLN A 38 -5.30 9.38 5.65
CA GLN A 38 -5.89 8.03 5.55
C GLN A 38 -7.35 7.99 6.04
N ASP A 39 -7.93 9.15 6.36
CA ASP A 39 -9.23 9.29 7.04
C ASP A 39 -10.45 9.14 6.12
N ARG A 40 -10.27 9.21 4.80
CA ARG A 40 -11.35 9.22 3.81
C ARG A 40 -11.20 8.15 2.73
N VAL A 41 -10.64 7.01 3.06
CA VAL A 41 -10.53 5.88 2.12
C VAL A 41 -11.92 5.28 1.91
N LYS A 42 -12.52 5.58 0.76
CA LYS A 42 -13.87 5.13 0.38
C LYS A 42 -13.89 4.62 -1.07
N PRO A 43 -14.71 3.60 -1.37
CA PRO A 43 -14.86 3.12 -2.74
C PRO A 43 -15.47 4.20 -3.63
N PRO A 44 -14.91 4.48 -4.81
CA PRO A 44 -15.48 5.38 -5.79
C PRO A 44 -16.90 5.01 -6.20
N LEU A 45 -17.70 6.01 -6.60
CA LEU A 45 -19.12 5.83 -6.91
C LEU A 45 -19.35 4.95 -8.14
N TYR A 46 -18.42 4.96 -9.10
CA TYR A 46 -18.53 4.21 -10.35
C TYR A 46 -18.34 2.69 -10.20
N LEU A 47 -17.90 2.20 -9.03
CA LEU A 47 -17.77 0.77 -8.77
C LEU A 47 -19.15 0.10 -8.56
N LYS A 48 -19.30 -1.12 -9.08
CA LYS A 48 -20.46 -2.00 -8.81
C LYS A 48 -20.50 -2.42 -7.34
N ALA A 49 -21.62 -2.92 -6.86
CA ALA A 49 -21.80 -3.33 -5.46
C ALA A 49 -20.79 -4.41 -5.03
N THR A 50 -20.55 -5.40 -5.87
CA THR A 50 -19.56 -6.46 -5.65
C THR A 50 -18.15 -5.92 -5.57
N GLN A 51 -17.77 -5.02 -6.49
CA GLN A 51 -16.49 -4.35 -6.54
C GLN A 51 -16.27 -3.44 -5.31
N LYS A 52 -17.31 -2.74 -4.84
CA LYS A 52 -17.26 -1.94 -3.60
C LYS A 52 -17.00 -2.82 -2.36
N SER A 53 -17.57 -4.01 -2.32
CA SER A 53 -17.32 -4.96 -1.23
C SER A 53 -15.86 -5.42 -1.23
N GLU A 54 -15.33 -5.79 -2.40
CA GLU A 54 -13.94 -6.18 -2.55
C GLU A 54 -12.97 -5.03 -2.23
N PHE A 55 -13.30 -3.81 -2.70
CA PHE A 55 -12.55 -2.60 -2.37
C PHE A 55 -12.38 -2.44 -0.85
N LYS A 56 -13.47 -2.54 -0.10
CA LYS A 56 -13.43 -2.40 1.37
C LYS A 56 -12.54 -3.45 2.03
N LYS A 57 -12.56 -4.70 1.54
CA LYS A 57 -11.72 -5.78 2.08
C LYS A 57 -10.22 -5.51 1.87
N ILE A 58 -9.84 -5.14 0.64
CA ILE A 58 -8.44 -4.88 0.31
C ILE A 58 -7.98 -3.57 0.98
N ALA A 59 -8.79 -2.51 0.92
CA ALA A 59 -8.47 -1.23 1.53
C ALA A 59 -8.21 -1.36 3.04
N LYS A 60 -9.00 -2.17 3.75
CA LYS A 60 -8.79 -2.45 5.17
C LYS A 60 -7.40 -3.04 5.43
N GLN A 61 -6.99 -4.05 4.66
CA GLN A 61 -5.67 -4.68 4.79
C GLN A 61 -4.53 -3.71 4.49
N LEU A 62 -4.69 -2.89 3.45
CA LEU A 62 -3.69 -1.88 3.09
C LEU A 62 -3.58 -0.75 4.11
N LEU A 63 -4.69 -0.39 4.77
CA LEU A 63 -4.70 0.58 5.88
C LEU A 63 -4.01 0.00 7.12
N GLU A 64 -4.27 -1.26 7.47
CA GLU A 64 -3.60 -1.96 8.57
C GLU A 64 -2.08 -2.03 8.35
N LEU A 65 -1.64 -2.17 7.10
CA LEU A 65 -0.22 -2.11 6.72
C LEU A 65 0.33 -0.68 6.65
N GLY A 66 -0.50 0.35 6.79
CA GLY A 66 -0.09 1.75 6.68
C GLY A 66 0.33 2.20 5.27
N ILE A 67 -0.01 1.42 4.25
CA ILE A 67 0.38 1.67 2.85
C ILE A 67 -0.63 2.58 2.14
N MET A 68 -1.94 2.37 2.37
CA MET A 68 -3.01 3.06 1.65
C MET A 68 -3.29 4.44 2.21
N THR A 69 -3.53 5.38 1.31
CA THR A 69 -3.93 6.76 1.61
C THR A 69 -5.19 7.14 0.84
N ASN A 70 -5.73 8.35 1.10
CA ASN A 70 -6.89 8.87 0.37
C ASN A 70 -6.63 9.03 -1.14
N LEU A 71 -5.35 9.17 -1.54
CA LEU A 71 -4.95 9.34 -2.94
C LEU A 71 -4.97 8.03 -3.73
N ASP A 72 -4.94 6.89 -3.05
CA ASP A 72 -4.81 5.57 -3.67
C ASP A 72 -6.16 4.92 -4.00
N CYS A 73 -7.27 5.60 -3.69
CA CYS A 73 -8.62 5.06 -3.90
C CYS A 73 -8.89 4.71 -5.37
N ASP A 74 -8.52 5.59 -6.30
CA ASP A 74 -8.74 5.31 -7.73
C ASP A 74 -7.75 4.26 -8.27
N ALA A 75 -6.54 4.17 -7.73
CA ALA A 75 -5.60 3.13 -8.09
C ALA A 75 -6.13 1.74 -7.69
N LEU A 76 -6.66 1.59 -6.47
CA LEU A 76 -7.30 0.35 -6.02
C LEU A 76 -8.57 0.03 -6.82
N ALA A 77 -9.35 1.04 -7.18
CA ALA A 77 -10.54 0.83 -8.00
C ALA A 77 -10.18 0.31 -9.40
N ARG A 78 -9.14 0.86 -10.05
CA ARG A 78 -8.62 0.37 -11.34
C ARG A 78 -8.15 -1.08 -11.24
N TYR A 79 -7.42 -1.43 -10.18
CA TYR A 79 -7.02 -2.82 -9.94
C TYR A 79 -8.22 -3.77 -9.90
N ILE A 80 -9.27 -3.41 -9.13
CA ILE A 80 -10.47 -4.23 -8.99
C ILE A 80 -11.21 -4.39 -10.31
N ILE A 81 -11.34 -3.31 -11.09
CA ILE A 81 -11.97 -3.37 -12.42
C ILE A 81 -11.18 -4.27 -13.36
N ALA A 82 -9.87 -4.11 -13.44
CA ALA A 82 -9.01 -4.93 -14.29
C ALA A 82 -9.09 -6.41 -13.89
N LYS A 83 -9.11 -6.71 -12.60
CA LYS A 83 -9.29 -8.06 -12.06
C LYS A 83 -10.66 -8.63 -12.42
N ASP A 84 -11.73 -7.86 -12.28
CA ASP A 84 -13.09 -8.27 -12.64
C ASP A 84 -13.17 -8.62 -14.14
N CYS A 85 -12.62 -7.77 -15.00
CA CYS A 85 -12.52 -8.04 -16.43
C CYS A 85 -11.70 -9.29 -16.75
N TYR A 86 -10.55 -9.47 -16.09
CA TYR A 86 -9.73 -10.67 -16.24
C TYR A 86 -10.50 -11.94 -15.88
N LEU A 87 -11.21 -11.92 -14.75
CA LEU A 87 -12.01 -13.07 -14.30
C LEU A 87 -13.16 -13.39 -15.26
N HIS A 88 -13.82 -12.38 -15.84
CA HIS A 88 -14.85 -12.59 -16.86
C HIS A 88 -14.30 -13.32 -18.09
N VAL A 89 -13.10 -12.97 -18.54
CA VAL A 89 -12.46 -13.69 -19.68
C VAL A 89 -12.12 -15.13 -19.27
N VAL A 90 -11.60 -15.33 -18.07
CA VAL A 90 -11.33 -16.68 -17.53
C VAL A 90 -12.58 -17.52 -17.46
N ASP A 91 -13.70 -16.97 -16.98
CA ASP A 91 -14.99 -17.66 -16.90
C ASP A 91 -15.54 -18.01 -18.29
N ALA A 92 -15.38 -17.14 -19.27
CA ALA A 92 -15.75 -17.41 -20.66
C ALA A 92 -14.93 -18.58 -21.24
N ILE A 93 -13.61 -18.63 -21.01
CA ILE A 93 -12.74 -19.74 -21.44
C ILE A 93 -13.13 -21.03 -20.72
N ASN A 94 -13.45 -21.00 -19.42
CA ASN A 94 -13.88 -22.18 -18.67
C ASN A 94 -15.22 -22.72 -19.16
N SER A 95 -16.11 -21.83 -19.63
CA SER A 95 -17.42 -22.21 -20.17
C SER A 95 -17.33 -22.76 -21.60
N ASN A 96 -16.37 -22.30 -22.38
CA ASN A 96 -16.10 -22.79 -23.74
C ASN A 96 -14.60 -22.93 -23.97
N PRO A 97 -14.03 -24.14 -23.81
CA PRO A 97 -12.60 -24.39 -23.95
C PRO A 97 -12.01 -24.02 -25.33
N ASP A 98 -12.82 -23.97 -26.39
CA ASP A 98 -12.36 -23.59 -27.73
C ASP A 98 -11.84 -22.15 -27.79
N TYR A 99 -12.30 -21.28 -26.86
CA TYR A 99 -11.79 -19.90 -26.73
C TYR A 99 -10.31 -19.83 -26.39
N ILE A 100 -9.70 -20.90 -25.89
CA ILE A 100 -8.27 -20.95 -25.60
C ILE A 100 -7.42 -20.83 -26.90
N LEU A 101 -8.00 -21.28 -28.03
CA LEU A 101 -7.37 -21.25 -29.36
C LEU A 101 -7.64 -19.90 -30.09
N ASP A 102 -8.55 -19.09 -29.57
CA ASP A 102 -8.89 -17.79 -30.16
C ASP A 102 -7.84 -16.74 -29.80
N LYS A 103 -7.18 -16.21 -30.84
CA LYS A 103 -6.12 -15.21 -30.69
C LYS A 103 -6.62 -13.90 -30.08
N GLU A 104 -7.86 -13.49 -30.37
CA GLU A 104 -8.42 -12.24 -29.82
C GLU A 104 -8.74 -12.40 -28.32
N VAL A 105 -9.32 -13.54 -27.93
CA VAL A 105 -9.54 -13.87 -26.53
C VAL A 105 -8.21 -13.93 -25.76
N ALA A 106 -7.20 -14.54 -26.35
CA ALA A 106 -5.86 -14.59 -25.76
C ALA A 106 -5.26 -13.19 -25.55
N LYS A 107 -5.40 -12.28 -26.52
CA LYS A 107 -4.93 -10.89 -26.41
C LYS A 107 -5.68 -10.13 -25.31
N ILE A 108 -6.99 -10.24 -25.25
CA ILE A 108 -7.84 -9.59 -24.25
C ILE A 108 -7.43 -10.07 -22.85
N LYS A 109 -7.28 -11.38 -22.67
CA LYS A 109 -6.81 -11.97 -21.40
C LYS A 109 -5.44 -11.43 -20.99
N ASP A 110 -4.49 -11.38 -21.92
CA ASP A 110 -3.13 -10.87 -21.65
C ASP A 110 -3.14 -9.38 -21.29
N THR A 111 -3.99 -8.59 -21.94
CA THR A 111 -4.15 -7.17 -21.62
C THR A 111 -4.61 -6.98 -20.18
N TYR A 112 -5.71 -7.60 -19.77
CA TYR A 112 -6.23 -7.45 -18.40
C TYR A 112 -5.30 -8.09 -17.37
N PHE A 113 -4.60 -9.18 -17.69
CA PHE A 113 -3.57 -9.74 -16.83
C PHE A 113 -2.43 -8.75 -16.58
N LYS A 114 -1.95 -8.06 -17.62
CA LYS A 114 -0.90 -7.04 -17.51
C LYS A 114 -1.38 -5.83 -16.70
N GLU A 115 -2.60 -5.36 -16.94
CA GLU A 115 -3.21 -4.27 -16.17
C GLU A 115 -3.31 -4.62 -14.68
N CYS A 116 -3.83 -5.81 -14.35
CA CYS A 116 -3.88 -6.31 -12.99
C CYS A 116 -2.50 -6.35 -12.34
N ARG A 117 -1.51 -6.89 -13.05
CA ARG A 117 -0.15 -7.02 -12.53
C ARG A 117 0.50 -5.67 -12.28
N MET A 118 0.33 -4.72 -13.19
CA MET A 118 0.86 -3.36 -13.02
C MET A 118 0.20 -2.67 -11.84
N ALA A 119 -1.13 -2.68 -11.79
CA ALA A 119 -1.87 -2.04 -10.70
C ALA A 119 -1.60 -2.71 -9.33
N SER A 120 -1.40 -4.03 -9.28
CA SER A 120 -1.03 -4.72 -8.04
C SER A 120 0.37 -4.34 -7.56
N ALA A 121 1.32 -4.15 -8.46
CA ALA A 121 2.67 -3.72 -8.15
C ALA A 121 2.68 -2.28 -7.60
N ASP A 122 1.92 -1.37 -8.23
CA ASP A 122 1.80 0.02 -7.81
C ASP A 122 1.19 0.16 -6.40
N LEU A 123 0.24 -0.70 -6.06
CA LEU A 123 -0.43 -0.74 -4.75
C LEU A 123 0.35 -1.53 -3.68
N GLY A 124 1.47 -2.16 -4.03
CA GLY A 124 2.20 -3.03 -3.11
C GLY A 124 1.45 -4.30 -2.71
N LEU A 125 0.55 -4.81 -3.58
CA LEU A 125 -0.22 -6.04 -3.29
C LEU A 125 0.63 -7.30 -3.47
N ASP A 126 1.70 -7.25 -4.22
CA ASP A 126 2.64 -8.36 -4.34
C ASP A 126 3.80 -8.27 -3.32
N ILE A 127 4.42 -9.40 -3.03
CA ILE A 127 5.50 -9.53 -2.04
C ILE A 127 6.71 -8.67 -2.43
N SER A 128 7.05 -8.64 -3.72
CA SER A 128 8.23 -7.92 -4.21
C SER A 128 8.05 -6.40 -4.11
N SER A 129 6.85 -5.90 -4.36
CA SER A 129 6.52 -4.49 -4.23
C SER A 129 6.47 -4.07 -2.77
N ARG A 130 5.89 -4.88 -1.88
CA ARG A 130 5.91 -4.61 -0.43
C ARG A 130 7.32 -4.53 0.14
N GLY A 131 8.24 -5.39 -0.30
CA GLY A 131 9.63 -5.33 0.11
C GLY A 131 10.36 -4.04 -0.28
N LYS A 132 9.87 -3.32 -1.31
CA LYS A 132 10.41 -2.01 -1.74
C LYS A 132 9.78 -0.83 -0.98
N LEU A 133 8.57 -1.02 -0.45
CA LEU A 133 7.89 -0.03 0.37
C LEU A 133 8.49 -0.11 1.77
N VAL A 134 9.40 0.79 2.08
CA VAL A 134 9.85 1.00 3.46
C VAL A 134 8.70 1.69 4.19
N VAL A 135 7.80 0.88 4.76
CA VAL A 135 6.73 1.38 5.63
C VAL A 135 7.38 1.70 6.97
N PRO A 136 7.38 2.95 7.42
CA PRO A 136 7.79 3.27 8.78
C PRO A 136 6.83 2.56 9.73
N GLN A 137 7.31 1.52 10.42
CA GLN A 137 6.53 0.96 11.51
C GLN A 137 6.33 2.07 12.54
N GLN A 138 5.09 2.46 12.76
CA GLN A 138 4.74 3.25 13.93
C GLN A 138 5.10 2.36 15.12
N LYS A 139 6.25 2.62 15.75
CA LYS A 139 6.46 2.14 17.11
C LYS A 139 5.30 2.69 17.91
N GLU A 140 4.47 1.80 18.44
CA GLU A 140 3.53 2.19 19.49
C GLU A 140 4.31 3.04 20.49
N PRO A 141 3.77 4.19 20.92
CA PRO A 141 4.44 4.98 21.94
C PRO A 141 4.71 4.02 23.11
N GLU A 142 5.98 3.74 23.40
CA GLU A 142 6.36 3.09 24.64
C GLU A 142 5.61 3.86 25.72
N LYS A 143 4.69 3.17 26.42
CA LYS A 143 4.05 3.74 27.61
C LYS A 143 5.22 4.16 28.48
N GLU A 144 5.41 5.47 28.64
CA GLU A 144 6.37 5.98 29.60
C GLU A 144 5.94 5.43 30.97
N VAL A 145 6.62 4.36 31.39
CA VAL A 145 6.48 3.83 32.74
C VAL A 145 6.82 4.99 33.67
N SER A 146 5.84 5.47 34.39
CA SER A 146 5.99 6.64 35.26
C SER A 146 7.19 6.42 36.19
N LYS A 147 7.88 7.50 36.56
CA LYS A 147 9.01 7.41 37.51
C LYS A 147 8.64 6.66 38.81
N GLY A 148 7.35 6.66 39.17
CA GLY A 148 6.81 5.94 40.34
C GLY A 148 6.80 4.41 40.15
N GLU A 149 6.44 3.90 38.97
CA GLU A 149 6.45 2.46 38.69
C GLU A 149 7.87 1.86 38.62
N ARG A 150 8.86 2.66 38.21
CA ARG A 150 10.29 2.24 38.25
C ARG A 150 10.84 2.14 39.66
N MET A 151 10.31 2.88 40.63
CA MET A 151 10.78 2.86 42.00
C MET A 151 10.11 1.80 42.88
N PHE A 152 8.90 1.36 42.56
CA PHE A 152 8.10 0.45 43.41
C PHE A 152 7.71 -0.88 42.75
N GLY A 153 8.05 -1.11 41.48
CA GLY A 153 7.72 -2.34 40.74
C GLY A 153 8.55 -3.56 41.08
N GLY A 154 9.37 -3.52 42.12
CA GLY A 154 10.23 -4.61 42.59
C GLY A 154 9.87 -5.22 43.95
N LEU A 155 8.69 -4.87 44.51
CA LEU A 155 8.26 -5.32 45.83
C LEU A 155 6.80 -5.83 45.80
N LEU A 156 6.57 -6.96 45.10
CA LEU A 156 5.45 -7.87 45.35
C LEU A 156 5.77 -9.22 44.74
#